data_e214b39558546ff6fbc2e47dba39e30e
#
_entry.id   e214b39558546ff6fbc2e47dba39e30e
#
_cell.length_a   1.000
_cell.length_b   1.000
_cell.length_c   1.000
_cell.angle_alpha   90.00
_cell.angle_beta   90.00
_cell.angle_gamma   90.00
#
_symmetry.space_group_name_H-M   'P 1'
#
loop_
_entity.id
_entity.type
_entity.pdbx_description
1 polymer ?
#
loop_
_entity_poly.entity_id
_entity_poly.type
_entity_poly.pdbx_seq_one_letter_code
_entity_poly.pdbx_strand_id
1 'polypeptide(L)'
;DAAGRKYVKHYIIDMGSTFGSNNLMPHMPKYGNEYLWDPGNVAKSLLALGLFKKPWSDPLPMPYPELGYFENETFRAESWVPTYPNPAFERCTGRDGYWGAKIVMSFSDADIATCVSVGRYSNPAAAAELTRLLIERRDMIGRYWYSRVNPLDKFRVDREGLHFEDLAVAAGFYAQEATTYRYTLLDERGKALGTWSTAGPTGA
;
A
#
# COMPACT_ATOMS: atom_id res chain seq x y z
N ASP A 1 -3.15 -0.78 -29.21
CA ASP A 1 -2.49 0.50 -29.48
C ASP A 1 -2.27 0.68 -31.00
N ALA A 2 -1.76 1.82 -31.41
CA ALA A 2 -1.50 2.13 -32.81
C ALA A 2 -0.50 1.17 -33.51
N ALA A 3 0.28 0.43 -32.75
CA ALA A 3 1.20 -0.59 -33.24
C ALA A 3 0.55 -2.00 -33.31
N GLY A 4 -0.77 -2.12 -33.16
CA GLY A 4 -1.49 -3.38 -33.19
C GLY A 4 -1.29 -4.27 -31.94
N ARG A 5 -0.59 -3.80 -30.90
CA ARG A 5 -0.40 -4.56 -29.66
C ARG A 5 -1.70 -4.52 -28.85
N LYS A 6 -2.11 -5.68 -28.35
CA LYS A 6 -3.25 -5.80 -27.44
C LYS A 6 -2.80 -5.60 -26.01
N TYR A 7 -3.60 -4.89 -25.21
CA TYR A 7 -3.37 -4.71 -23.78
C TYR A 7 -4.71 -4.76 -23.03
N VAL A 8 -4.66 -5.13 -21.78
CA VAL A 8 -5.81 -5.10 -20.88
C VAL A 8 -5.91 -3.70 -20.28
N LYS A 9 -7.08 -3.07 -20.42
CA LYS A 9 -7.37 -1.80 -19.80
C LYS A 9 -8.31 -2.03 -18.61
N HIS A 10 -7.87 -1.61 -17.43
CA HIS A 10 -8.65 -1.75 -16.22
C HIS A 10 -9.46 -0.48 -15.95
N TYR A 11 -10.70 -0.67 -15.54
CA TYR A 11 -11.60 0.41 -15.14
C TYR A 11 -12.12 0.15 -13.73
N ILE A 12 -12.17 1.19 -12.89
CA ILE A 12 -12.87 1.17 -11.62
C ILE A 12 -14.31 1.60 -11.90
N ILE A 13 -15.27 0.72 -11.66
CA ILE A 13 -16.68 0.92 -12.03
C ILE A 13 -17.63 0.93 -10.85
N ASP A 14 -17.21 0.46 -9.68
CA ASP A 14 -18.00 0.46 -8.46
C ASP A 14 -17.23 1.12 -7.32
N MET A 15 -17.74 2.23 -6.84
CA MET A 15 -17.17 3.03 -5.75
C MET A 15 -18.14 3.17 -4.57
N GLY A 16 -19.26 2.43 -4.57
CA GLY A 16 -20.31 2.56 -3.56
C GLY A 16 -19.94 2.01 -2.19
N SER A 17 -18.84 1.25 -2.09
CA SER A 17 -18.40 0.61 -0.85
C SER A 17 -16.96 1.01 -0.53
N THR A 18 -16.75 2.30 -0.21
CA THR A 18 -15.43 2.86 0.09
C THR A 18 -15.36 3.37 1.52
N PHE A 19 -14.14 3.51 2.05
CA PHE A 19 -13.85 4.09 3.35
C PHE A 19 -14.68 3.52 4.50
N GLY A 20 -14.78 2.19 4.55
CA GLY A 20 -15.46 1.49 5.63
C GLY A 20 -16.99 1.46 5.53
N SER A 21 -17.55 1.91 4.42
CA SER A 21 -18.99 1.89 4.14
C SER A 21 -19.36 0.74 3.20
N ASN A 22 -20.52 0.15 3.45
CA ASN A 22 -21.18 -0.80 2.58
C ASN A 22 -22.61 -0.32 2.31
N ASN A 23 -22.76 0.54 1.31
CA ASN A 23 -24.00 1.30 1.07
C ASN A 23 -24.45 2.12 2.30
N LEU A 24 -25.49 1.67 2.97
CA LEU A 24 -26.08 2.35 4.15
C LEU A 24 -25.54 1.85 5.49
N MET A 25 -24.63 0.88 5.48
CA MET A 25 -24.12 0.28 6.71
C MET A 25 -22.59 0.34 6.77
N PRO A 26 -21.98 0.46 7.95
CA PRO A 26 -20.55 0.33 8.09
C PRO A 26 -20.07 -1.08 7.71
N HIS A 27 -18.84 -1.18 7.24
CA HIS A 27 -18.18 -2.47 7.04
C HIS A 27 -18.04 -3.21 8.37
N MET A 28 -17.98 -4.53 8.30
CA MET A 28 -17.61 -5.35 9.45
C MET A 28 -16.09 -5.26 9.68
N PRO A 29 -15.61 -5.30 10.93
CA PRO A 29 -14.18 -5.22 11.27
C PRO A 29 -13.30 -6.28 10.58
N LYS A 30 -13.87 -7.40 10.17
CA LYS A 30 -13.17 -8.46 9.45
C LYS A 30 -12.76 -8.09 8.02
N TYR A 31 -13.37 -7.08 7.40
CA TYR A 31 -13.04 -6.69 6.03
C TYR A 31 -11.61 -6.17 5.92
N GLY A 32 -10.87 -6.69 4.96
CA GLY A 32 -9.44 -6.44 4.81
C GLY A 32 -8.54 -7.37 5.62
N ASN A 33 -9.09 -8.12 6.58
CA ASN A 33 -8.35 -9.00 7.47
C ASN A 33 -8.59 -10.50 7.18
N GLU A 34 -9.75 -10.84 6.63
CA GLU A 34 -10.09 -12.21 6.24
C GLU A 34 -11.12 -12.22 5.11
N TYR A 35 -11.18 -13.31 4.39
CA TYR A 35 -12.24 -13.52 3.41
C TYR A 35 -13.61 -13.59 4.08
N LEU A 36 -14.66 -13.23 3.35
CA LEU A 36 -16.05 -13.33 3.86
C LEU A 36 -16.36 -14.75 4.33
N TRP A 37 -15.85 -15.74 3.61
CA TRP A 37 -15.94 -17.16 3.95
C TRP A 37 -14.53 -17.73 3.99
N ASP A 38 -14.09 -18.13 5.17
CA ASP A 38 -12.80 -18.75 5.44
C ASP A 38 -12.98 -20.02 6.25
N PRO A 39 -13.05 -21.20 5.57
CA PRO A 39 -13.23 -22.49 6.24
C PRO A 39 -12.15 -22.80 7.29
N GLY A 40 -10.89 -22.34 7.04
CA GLY A 40 -9.79 -22.54 7.97
C GLY A 40 -9.99 -21.79 9.28
N ASN A 41 -10.45 -20.56 9.20
CA ASN A 41 -10.77 -19.75 10.38
C ASN A 41 -12.01 -20.27 11.12
N VAL A 42 -13.01 -20.77 10.39
CA VAL A 42 -14.18 -21.44 11.00
C VAL A 42 -13.73 -22.67 11.77
N ALA A 43 -12.91 -23.54 11.18
CA ALA A 43 -12.38 -24.73 11.84
C ALA A 43 -11.57 -24.39 13.10
N LYS A 44 -10.68 -23.40 13.01
CA LYS A 44 -9.90 -22.91 14.17
C LYS A 44 -10.81 -22.40 15.30
N SER A 45 -11.85 -21.65 14.98
CA SER A 45 -12.79 -21.14 15.96
C SER A 45 -13.58 -22.26 16.66
N LEU A 46 -13.97 -23.28 15.90
CA LEU A 46 -14.64 -24.46 16.45
C LEU A 46 -13.73 -25.26 17.37
N LEU A 47 -12.50 -25.54 16.93
CA LEU A 47 -11.50 -26.28 17.73
C LEU A 47 -11.12 -25.53 19.02
N ALA A 48 -11.08 -24.23 18.96
CA ALA A 48 -10.76 -23.38 20.12
C ALA A 48 -11.98 -23.11 21.02
N LEU A 49 -13.12 -23.73 20.77
CA LEU A 49 -14.38 -23.51 21.54
C LEU A 49 -14.72 -22.04 21.76
N GLY A 50 -14.42 -21.19 20.78
CA GLY A 50 -14.68 -19.74 20.87
C GLY A 50 -13.66 -18.94 21.69
N LEU A 51 -12.61 -19.56 22.23
CA LEU A 51 -11.56 -18.88 22.99
C LEU A 51 -10.55 -18.16 22.10
N PHE A 52 -10.52 -18.45 20.79
CA PHE A 52 -9.63 -17.80 19.84
C PHE A 52 -10.19 -16.44 19.44
N LYS A 53 -9.62 -15.38 20.02
CA LYS A 53 -9.93 -14.00 19.65
C LYS A 53 -8.93 -13.50 18.60
N LYS A 54 -9.44 -12.92 17.51
CA LYS A 54 -8.63 -12.22 16.50
C LYS A 54 -8.54 -10.75 16.88
N PRO A 55 -7.48 -10.02 16.47
CA PRO A 55 -7.35 -8.59 16.79
C PRO A 55 -8.57 -7.75 16.37
N TRP A 56 -9.25 -8.13 15.30
CA TRP A 56 -10.43 -7.46 14.76
C TRP A 56 -11.78 -8.06 15.24
N SER A 57 -11.76 -8.97 16.20
CA SER A 57 -13.03 -9.58 16.72
C SER A 57 -13.87 -8.59 17.50
N ASP A 58 -13.21 -7.67 18.20
CA ASP A 58 -13.88 -6.64 18.97
C ASP A 58 -13.82 -5.32 18.17
N PRO A 59 -14.97 -4.79 17.67
CA PRO A 59 -14.97 -3.55 16.91
C PRO A 59 -14.41 -2.38 17.70
N LEU A 60 -13.52 -1.61 17.06
CA LEU A 60 -13.06 -0.36 17.64
C LEU A 60 -14.16 0.71 17.58
N PRO A 61 -14.26 1.59 18.59
CA PRO A 61 -15.21 2.68 18.54
C PRO A 61 -14.87 3.64 17.40
N MET A 62 -15.87 3.91 16.55
CA MET A 62 -15.74 4.92 15.48
C MET A 62 -16.26 6.25 16.01
N PRO A 63 -15.38 7.28 16.12
CA PRO A 63 -15.78 8.56 16.73
C PRO A 63 -16.75 9.37 15.87
N TYR A 64 -16.80 9.06 14.57
CA TYR A 64 -17.59 9.79 13.59
C TYR A 64 -18.49 8.83 12.81
N PRO A 65 -19.80 8.83 13.05
CA PRO A 65 -20.73 7.93 12.36
C PRO A 65 -20.80 8.14 10.85
N GLU A 66 -20.35 9.32 10.37
CA GLU A 66 -20.29 9.65 8.95
C GLU A 66 -19.20 8.87 8.17
N LEU A 67 -18.25 8.24 8.86
CA LEU A 67 -17.10 7.56 8.25
C LEU A 67 -17.31 6.06 8.18
N GLY A 68 -18.25 5.38 8.44
CA GLY A 68 -18.29 3.92 8.47
C GLY A 68 -17.16 3.31 9.31
N TYR A 69 -16.87 2.03 9.12
CA TYR A 69 -15.77 1.35 9.85
C TYR A 69 -14.47 1.43 9.06
N PHE A 70 -13.68 2.44 9.31
CA PHE A 70 -12.39 2.68 8.65
C PHE A 70 -11.34 3.15 9.66
N GLU A 71 -10.40 2.28 9.98
CA GLU A 71 -9.36 2.47 11.00
C GLU A 71 -8.02 1.88 10.56
N ASN A 72 -6.94 2.24 11.22
CA ASN A 72 -5.59 1.80 10.89
C ASN A 72 -4.94 0.91 11.97
N GLU A 73 -5.58 0.70 13.11
CA GLU A 73 -4.99 -0.08 14.20
C GLU A 73 -4.84 -1.56 13.85
N THR A 74 -5.83 -2.14 13.17
CA THR A 74 -5.78 -3.52 12.70
C THR A 74 -5.31 -3.68 11.26
N PHE A 75 -5.21 -2.59 10.51
CA PHE A 75 -4.74 -2.64 9.13
C PHE A 75 -3.29 -3.11 9.04
N ARG A 76 -3.02 -4.07 8.17
CA ARG A 76 -1.68 -4.59 7.86
C ARG A 76 -1.55 -4.74 6.35
N ALA A 77 -0.64 -3.96 5.73
CA ALA A 77 -0.42 -4.00 4.29
C ALA A 77 0.06 -5.38 3.81
N GLU A 78 0.77 -6.12 4.66
CA GLU A 78 1.30 -7.45 4.38
C GLU A 78 0.25 -8.56 4.34
N SER A 79 -0.85 -8.39 5.04
CA SER A 79 -1.86 -9.44 5.21
C SER A 79 -3.26 -9.02 4.77
N TRP A 80 -3.36 -7.83 4.17
CA TRP A 80 -4.65 -7.37 3.66
C TRP A 80 -5.19 -8.31 2.59
N VAL A 81 -6.45 -8.68 2.71
CA VAL A 81 -7.15 -9.53 1.74
C VAL A 81 -8.47 -8.91 1.32
N PRO A 82 -8.89 -9.09 0.06
CA PRO A 82 -10.22 -8.66 -0.37
C PRO A 82 -11.32 -9.51 0.29
N THR A 83 -12.56 -9.04 0.24
CA THR A 83 -13.72 -9.77 0.79
C THR A 83 -13.89 -11.16 0.18
N TYR A 84 -13.62 -11.29 -1.11
CA TYR A 84 -13.65 -12.56 -1.83
C TYR A 84 -12.27 -12.91 -2.38
N PRO A 85 -11.89 -14.19 -2.41
CA PRO A 85 -10.63 -14.62 -3.03
C PRO A 85 -10.48 -14.06 -4.43
N ASN A 86 -9.32 -13.48 -4.70
CA ASN A 86 -9.01 -12.92 -6.01
C ASN A 86 -7.59 -13.33 -6.41
N PRO A 87 -7.43 -14.08 -7.51
CA PRO A 87 -6.12 -14.59 -7.94
C PRO A 87 -5.06 -13.50 -8.15
N ALA A 88 -5.43 -12.28 -8.47
CA ALA A 88 -4.51 -11.16 -8.61
C ALA A 88 -3.85 -10.80 -7.27
N PHE A 89 -4.60 -10.85 -6.17
CA PHE A 89 -4.05 -10.62 -4.82
C PHE A 89 -3.31 -11.84 -4.29
N GLU A 90 -3.83 -13.06 -4.52
CA GLU A 90 -3.19 -14.29 -4.07
C GLU A 90 -1.82 -14.55 -4.72
N ARG A 91 -1.64 -14.06 -5.94
CA ARG A 91 -0.39 -14.17 -6.72
C ARG A 91 0.43 -12.91 -6.73
N CYS A 92 0.07 -11.92 -5.91
CA CYS A 92 0.77 -10.65 -5.81
C CYS A 92 2.25 -10.89 -5.42
N THR A 93 3.13 -10.39 -6.26
CA THR A 93 4.59 -10.43 -5.99
C THR A 93 5.05 -9.12 -5.34
N GLY A 94 6.27 -9.10 -4.82
CA GLY A 94 6.87 -7.86 -4.32
C GLY A 94 6.94 -6.75 -5.37
N ARG A 95 7.07 -7.10 -6.66
CA ARG A 95 7.07 -6.13 -7.77
C ARG A 95 5.69 -5.52 -8.01
N ASP A 96 4.65 -6.34 -7.92
CA ASP A 96 3.26 -5.86 -8.09
C ASP A 96 2.89 -4.93 -6.94
N GLY A 97 3.22 -5.32 -5.71
CA GLY A 97 3.00 -4.49 -4.53
C GLY A 97 3.80 -3.18 -4.56
N TYR A 98 5.06 -3.23 -4.99
CA TYR A 98 5.87 -2.03 -5.21
C TYR A 98 5.26 -1.11 -6.26
N TRP A 99 4.81 -1.65 -7.40
CA TRP A 99 4.14 -0.87 -8.44
C TRP A 99 2.86 -0.20 -7.90
N GLY A 100 2.03 -0.94 -7.17
CA GLY A 100 0.83 -0.40 -6.53
C GLY A 100 1.16 0.67 -5.48
N ALA A 101 2.18 0.44 -4.66
CA ALA A 101 2.64 1.41 -3.66
C ALA A 101 3.13 2.71 -4.31
N LYS A 102 3.82 2.67 -5.45
CA LYS A 102 4.22 3.87 -6.19
C LYS A 102 3.01 4.73 -6.59
N ILE A 103 1.92 4.10 -7.01
CA ILE A 103 0.69 4.81 -7.35
C ILE A 103 0.09 5.45 -6.10
N VAL A 104 -0.04 4.70 -5.01
CA VAL A 104 -0.61 5.19 -3.75
C VAL A 104 0.25 6.33 -3.17
N MET A 105 1.58 6.17 -3.15
CA MET A 105 2.53 7.16 -2.66
C MET A 105 2.65 8.40 -3.56
N SER A 106 2.12 8.37 -4.78
CA SER A 106 2.11 9.56 -5.64
C SER A 106 1.11 10.64 -5.20
N PHE A 107 0.17 10.30 -4.32
CA PHE A 107 -0.76 11.26 -3.74
C PHE A 107 -0.10 11.98 -2.56
N SER A 108 0.06 13.28 -2.67
CA SER A 108 0.50 14.12 -1.55
C SER A 108 -0.60 14.24 -0.48
N ASP A 109 -0.24 14.72 0.70
CA ASP A 109 -1.22 15.04 1.75
C ASP A 109 -2.28 16.03 1.27
N ALA A 110 -1.85 17.01 0.46
CA ALA A 110 -2.74 18.00 -0.14
C ALA A 110 -3.71 17.37 -1.16
N ASP A 111 -3.25 16.42 -1.96
CA ASP A 111 -4.11 15.69 -2.89
C ASP A 111 -5.18 14.89 -2.14
N ILE A 112 -4.77 14.18 -1.08
CA ILE A 112 -5.69 13.40 -0.24
C ILE A 112 -6.72 14.33 0.42
N ALA A 113 -6.28 15.43 1.03
CA ALA A 113 -7.16 16.41 1.64
C ALA A 113 -8.15 17.02 0.61
N THR A 114 -7.67 17.30 -0.60
CA THR A 114 -8.51 17.80 -1.70
C THR A 114 -9.56 16.75 -2.09
N CYS A 115 -9.17 15.49 -2.26
CA CYS A 115 -10.12 14.41 -2.57
C CYS A 115 -11.20 14.26 -1.49
N VAL A 116 -10.81 14.31 -0.21
CA VAL A 116 -11.77 14.23 0.91
C VAL A 116 -12.72 15.42 0.90
N SER A 117 -12.24 16.63 0.58
CA SER A 117 -13.07 17.84 0.54
C SER A 117 -14.19 17.76 -0.50
N VAL A 118 -13.98 17.04 -1.60
CA VAL A 118 -15.01 16.81 -2.63
C VAL A 118 -16.19 15.99 -2.07
N GLY A 119 -15.96 15.16 -1.05
CA GLY A 119 -16.98 14.38 -0.37
C GLY A 119 -18.00 15.21 0.41
N ARG A 120 -17.72 16.50 0.64
CA ARG A 120 -18.62 17.47 1.29
C ARG A 120 -19.21 16.95 2.61
N TYR A 121 -18.37 16.40 3.46
CA TYR A 121 -18.79 15.96 4.79
C TYR A 121 -19.43 17.13 5.57
N SER A 122 -20.58 16.88 6.17
CA SER A 122 -21.29 17.89 7.00
C SER A 122 -20.53 18.19 8.29
N ASN A 123 -19.72 17.24 8.77
CA ASN A 123 -18.89 17.39 9.96
C ASN A 123 -17.41 17.58 9.52
N PRO A 124 -16.82 18.79 9.68
CA PRO A 124 -15.43 19.01 9.33
C PRO A 124 -14.43 18.15 10.11
N ALA A 125 -14.76 17.76 11.35
CA ALA A 125 -13.89 16.89 12.15
C ALA A 125 -13.85 15.46 11.59
N ALA A 126 -14.96 14.97 11.05
CA ALA A 126 -15.00 13.69 10.34
C ALA A 126 -14.14 13.72 9.06
N ALA A 127 -14.21 14.80 8.29
CA ALA A 127 -13.37 14.98 7.11
C ALA A 127 -11.87 15.04 7.46
N ALA A 128 -11.51 15.73 8.52
CA ALA A 128 -10.13 15.81 9.01
C ALA A 128 -9.62 14.43 9.45
N GLU A 129 -10.44 13.68 10.18
CA GLU A 129 -10.10 12.32 10.62
C GLU A 129 -9.94 11.36 9.43
N LEU A 130 -10.82 11.39 8.45
CA LEU A 130 -10.68 10.59 7.24
C LEU A 130 -9.38 10.93 6.50
N THR A 131 -9.06 12.22 6.38
CA THR A 131 -7.81 12.66 5.76
C THR A 131 -6.60 12.09 6.47
N ARG A 132 -6.56 12.17 7.80
CA ARG A 132 -5.51 11.61 8.64
C ARG A 132 -5.35 10.10 8.43
N LEU A 133 -6.46 9.36 8.49
CA LEU A 133 -6.47 7.91 8.30
C LEU A 133 -5.98 7.49 6.90
N LEU A 134 -6.36 8.23 5.87
CA LEU A 134 -5.90 7.95 4.50
C LEU A 134 -4.40 8.21 4.31
N ILE A 135 -3.88 9.31 4.87
CA ILE A 135 -2.45 9.63 4.85
C ILE A 135 -1.66 8.54 5.58
N GLU A 136 -2.06 8.18 6.79
CA GLU A 136 -1.40 7.11 7.55
C GLU A 136 -1.42 5.78 6.79
N ARG A 137 -2.56 5.40 6.21
CA ARG A 137 -2.70 4.15 5.45
C ARG A 137 -1.83 4.15 4.20
N ARG A 138 -1.77 5.28 3.47
CA ARG A 138 -0.83 5.48 2.36
C ARG A 138 0.60 5.19 2.82
N ASP A 139 1.02 5.79 3.93
CA ASP A 139 2.38 5.66 4.43
C ASP A 139 2.68 4.24 4.94
N MET A 140 1.71 3.57 5.56
CA MET A 140 1.84 2.16 5.94
C MET A 140 2.05 1.25 4.72
N ILE A 141 1.29 1.48 3.65
CA ILE A 141 1.42 0.74 2.38
C ILE A 141 2.79 1.02 1.75
N GLY A 142 3.18 2.28 1.65
CA GLY A 142 4.47 2.69 1.09
C GLY A 142 5.64 2.09 1.86
N ARG A 143 5.65 2.23 3.17
CA ARG A 143 6.69 1.70 4.05
C ARG A 143 6.85 0.19 3.91
N TYR A 144 5.76 -0.55 3.89
CA TYR A 144 5.79 -1.99 3.74
C TYR A 144 6.36 -2.41 2.38
N TRP A 145 5.77 -1.95 1.28
CA TRP A 145 6.16 -2.41 -0.05
C TRP A 145 7.52 -1.90 -0.51
N TYR A 146 7.93 -0.69 -0.11
CA TYR A 146 9.28 -0.19 -0.40
C TYR A 146 10.35 -0.96 0.37
N SER A 147 10.02 -1.54 1.52
CA SER A 147 10.96 -2.42 2.24
C SER A 147 11.11 -3.82 1.62
N ARG A 148 10.25 -4.22 0.68
CA ARG A 148 10.26 -5.56 0.05
C ARG A 148 11.04 -5.63 -1.24
N VAL A 149 11.47 -4.50 -1.76
CA VAL A 149 12.27 -4.37 -2.99
C VAL A 149 13.37 -3.36 -2.77
N ASN A 150 14.26 -3.22 -3.74
CA ASN A 150 15.15 -2.07 -3.81
C ASN A 150 14.35 -0.90 -4.43
N PRO A 151 13.91 0.12 -3.65
CA PRO A 151 12.90 1.09 -4.09
C PRO A 151 13.49 2.20 -4.96
N LEU A 152 14.44 1.86 -5.84
CA LEU A 152 15.08 2.80 -6.74
C LEU A 152 14.23 3.00 -8.00
N ASP A 153 14.09 4.25 -8.41
CA ASP A 153 13.29 4.64 -9.58
C ASP A 153 13.90 5.84 -10.32
N LYS A 154 13.26 6.29 -11.38
CA LYS A 154 13.64 7.46 -12.18
C LYS A 154 15.09 7.41 -12.67
N PHE A 155 15.53 6.22 -13.07
CA PHE A 155 16.89 6.01 -13.55
C PHE A 155 17.20 6.88 -14.76
N ARG A 156 18.32 7.57 -14.70
CA ARG A 156 18.85 8.43 -15.77
C ARG A 156 20.35 8.23 -15.87
N VAL A 157 20.86 8.18 -17.08
CA VAL A 157 22.30 8.12 -17.37
C VAL A 157 22.71 9.36 -18.14
N ASP A 158 23.75 10.03 -17.69
CA ASP A 158 24.37 11.15 -18.39
C ASP A 158 25.91 11.06 -18.30
N ARG A 159 26.60 12.16 -18.59
CA ARG A 159 28.07 12.21 -18.57
C ARG A 159 28.68 12.08 -17.16
N GLU A 160 27.91 12.38 -16.14
CA GLU A 160 28.32 12.32 -14.73
C GLU A 160 28.10 10.92 -14.14
N GLY A 161 27.21 10.11 -14.74
CA GLY A 161 26.97 8.74 -14.31
C GLY A 161 25.53 8.28 -14.35
N LEU A 162 25.23 7.30 -13.50
CA LEU A 162 23.90 6.76 -13.26
C LEU A 162 23.25 7.49 -12.10
N HIS A 163 22.11 8.11 -12.38
CA HIS A 163 21.28 8.78 -11.39
C HIS A 163 20.02 7.99 -11.16
N PHE A 164 19.52 8.02 -9.95
CA PHE A 164 18.24 7.41 -9.54
C PHE A 164 17.69 8.13 -8.31
N GLU A 165 16.43 7.92 -8.05
CA GLU A 165 15.76 8.35 -6.83
C GLU A 165 15.47 7.13 -5.96
N ASP A 166 15.82 7.19 -4.68
CA ASP A 166 15.37 6.21 -3.69
C ASP A 166 14.03 6.68 -3.13
N LEU A 167 12.96 5.99 -3.52
CA LEU A 167 11.60 6.38 -3.15
C LEU A 167 11.31 6.24 -1.66
N ALA A 168 12.03 5.36 -0.95
CA ALA A 168 11.87 5.21 0.49
C ALA A 168 12.55 6.35 1.26
N VAL A 169 13.68 6.84 0.77
CA VAL A 169 14.36 8.05 1.29
C VAL A 169 13.52 9.28 0.95
N ALA A 170 13.07 9.42 -0.29
CA ALA A 170 12.23 10.54 -0.72
C ALA A 170 10.92 10.64 0.07
N ALA A 171 10.35 9.50 0.48
CA ALA A 171 9.17 9.44 1.34
C ALA A 171 9.48 9.66 2.84
N GLY A 172 10.75 9.87 3.22
CA GLY A 172 11.14 10.06 4.62
C GLY A 172 11.06 8.79 5.46
N PHE A 173 11.03 7.60 4.85
CA PHE A 173 11.01 6.33 5.58
C PHE A 173 12.38 5.93 6.11
N TYR A 174 13.43 6.34 5.43
CA TYR A 174 14.83 6.16 5.81
C TYR A 174 15.58 7.49 5.71
N ALA A 175 16.53 7.67 6.60
CA ALA A 175 17.41 8.84 6.55
C ALA A 175 18.42 8.68 5.38
N GLN A 176 18.59 9.73 4.60
CA GLN A 176 19.52 9.74 3.48
C GLN A 176 20.96 9.46 3.95
N GLU A 177 21.37 10.07 5.06
CA GLU A 177 22.71 9.95 5.61
C GLU A 177 23.04 8.54 6.12
N ALA A 178 22.02 7.76 6.46
CA ALA A 178 22.15 6.37 6.91
C ALA A 178 22.02 5.36 5.77
N THR A 179 21.74 5.82 4.53
CA THR A 179 21.50 4.94 3.39
C THR A 179 22.77 4.79 2.56
N THR A 180 23.15 3.57 2.24
CA THR A 180 24.28 3.26 1.36
C THR A 180 23.84 2.30 0.26
N TYR A 181 24.44 2.46 -0.91
CA TYR A 181 24.13 1.65 -2.07
C TYR A 181 25.33 0.81 -2.46
N ARG A 182 25.07 -0.43 -2.85
CA ARG A 182 26.09 -1.31 -3.45
C ARG A 182 25.68 -1.63 -4.87
N TYR A 183 26.64 -1.54 -5.77
CA TYR A 183 26.41 -1.81 -7.19
C TYR A 183 27.56 -2.61 -7.79
N THR A 184 27.29 -3.30 -8.88
CA THR A 184 28.27 -3.91 -9.76
C THR A 184 27.76 -3.85 -11.19
N LEU A 185 28.69 -3.85 -12.13
CA LEU A 185 28.37 -3.89 -13.55
C LEU A 185 28.25 -5.36 -13.99
N LEU A 186 27.27 -5.65 -14.80
CA LEU A 186 27.05 -6.96 -15.39
C LEU A 186 27.21 -6.87 -16.92
N ASP A 187 27.70 -7.93 -17.54
CA ASP A 187 27.63 -8.10 -18.99
C ASP A 187 26.20 -8.47 -19.45
N GLU A 188 25.99 -8.57 -20.76
CA GLU A 188 24.70 -8.93 -21.36
C GLU A 188 24.19 -10.32 -20.91
N ARG A 189 25.05 -11.18 -20.38
CA ARG A 189 24.71 -12.51 -19.86
C ARG A 189 24.49 -12.53 -18.35
N GLY A 190 24.55 -11.33 -17.70
CA GLY A 190 24.37 -11.19 -16.26
C GLY A 190 25.60 -11.57 -15.43
N LYS A 191 26.77 -11.74 -16.02
CA LYS A 191 28.03 -12.01 -15.32
C LYS A 191 28.65 -10.71 -14.84
N ALA A 192 29.10 -10.66 -13.58
CA ALA A 192 29.77 -9.50 -13.02
C ALA A 192 31.08 -9.18 -13.76
N LEU A 193 31.26 -7.94 -14.15
CA LEU A 193 32.45 -7.39 -14.81
C LEU A 193 33.51 -6.94 -13.81
N GLY A 194 33.19 -6.91 -12.52
CA GLY A 194 34.08 -6.48 -11.46
C GLY A 194 33.57 -6.82 -10.07
N THR A 195 34.24 -6.29 -9.06
CA THR A 195 33.80 -6.39 -7.66
C THR A 195 32.69 -5.39 -7.36
N TRP A 196 31.96 -5.64 -6.26
CA TRP A 196 30.98 -4.70 -5.76
C TRP A 196 31.64 -3.40 -5.28
N SER A 197 31.08 -2.30 -5.73
CA SER A 197 31.42 -0.95 -5.25
C SER A 197 30.33 -0.44 -4.32
N THR A 198 30.70 0.46 -3.41
CA THR A 198 29.77 1.12 -2.49
C THR A 198 29.71 2.60 -2.85
N ALA A 199 28.51 3.14 -2.94
CA ALA A 199 28.26 4.57 -3.02
C ALA A 199 27.47 5.01 -1.77
N GLY A 200 27.89 6.08 -1.16
CA GLY A 200 27.15 6.77 -0.12
C GLY A 200 26.06 7.65 -0.73
N PRO A 201 25.22 8.27 0.12
CA PRO A 201 24.28 9.26 -0.35
C PRO A 201 25.05 10.43 -0.95
N THR A 202 25.03 10.55 -2.27
CA THR A 202 25.43 11.78 -2.93
C THR A 202 24.24 12.73 -2.80
N GLY A 203 24.45 13.85 -2.12
CA GLY A 203 23.47 14.94 -2.14
C GLY A 203 23.11 15.28 -3.58
N ALA A 204 21.81 15.42 -3.83
CA ALA A 204 21.30 15.95 -5.07
C ALA A 204 21.71 17.40 -5.24
#